data_8a3bcda9e9b76e38a19e8ecbe6e5a008
#
_entry.id   8a3bcda9e9b76e38a19e8ecbe6e5a008
#
_cell.length_a   1.000
_cell.length_b   1.000
_cell.length_c   1.000
_cell.angle_alpha   90.00
_cell.angle_beta   90.00
_cell.angle_gamma   90.00
#
_symmetry.space_group_name_H-M   'P 1'
#
loop_
_entity.id
_entity.type
_entity.pdbx_description
1 polymer ?
#
loop_
_entity_poly.entity_id
_entity_poly.type
_entity_poly.pdbx_seq_one_letter_code
_entity_poly.pdbx_strand_id
1 'polypeptide(L)'
;MRIAVGGIHIECSTYNPVLNQEKDFRVLRGAALLEAPYFAFLRDYDAEFLPTIHARAIAGGPVTRASYEAFKGEFLERLKPMLPLDGLY
;
A
#
# COMPACT_ATOMS: atom_id res chain seq x y z
N MET A 1 20.79 2.51 1.05
CA MET A 1 19.80 1.41 0.96
C MET A 1 18.64 1.83 0.09
N ARG A 2 18.11 0.89 -0.64
CA ARG A 2 16.94 1.07 -1.50
C ARG A 2 15.76 0.31 -0.88
N ILE A 3 14.72 1.03 -0.48
CA ILE A 3 13.58 0.46 0.24
C ILE A 3 12.29 0.82 -0.51
N ALA A 4 11.56 -0.18 -0.97
CA ALA A 4 10.25 0.04 -1.54
C ALA A 4 9.23 0.31 -0.42
N VAL A 5 8.25 1.18 -0.71
CA VAL A 5 7.22 1.57 0.27
C VAL A 5 5.85 1.35 -0.32
N GLY A 6 4.97 0.69 0.43
CA GLY A 6 3.57 0.53 0.04
C GLY A 6 2.96 -0.77 0.53
N GLY A 7 1.71 -0.95 0.19
CA GLY A 7 0.95 -2.14 0.56
C GLY A 7 -0.54 -1.85 0.75
N ILE A 8 -1.23 -2.82 1.33
CA ILE A 8 -2.65 -2.73 1.65
C ILE A 8 -2.79 -2.62 3.17
N HIS A 9 -3.53 -1.62 3.63
CA HIS A 9 -3.73 -1.36 5.05
C HIS A 9 -5.23 -1.31 5.37
N ILE A 10 -5.70 -2.28 6.14
CA ILE A 10 -7.07 -2.33 6.62
C ILE A 10 -7.14 -3.22 7.88
N GLU A 11 -8.01 -2.84 8.82
CA GLU A 11 -8.43 -3.70 9.90
C GLU A 11 -9.76 -4.34 9.52
N CYS A 12 -9.82 -5.67 9.50
CA CYS A 12 -10.98 -6.40 9.05
C CYS A 12 -11.61 -7.22 10.18
N SER A 13 -12.95 -7.30 10.15
CA SER A 13 -13.69 -8.24 10.98
C SER A 13 -14.44 -9.23 10.09
N THR A 14 -14.25 -10.52 10.36
CA THR A 14 -14.99 -11.58 9.66
C THR A 14 -16.45 -11.65 10.08
N TYR A 15 -16.82 -10.96 11.17
CA TYR A 15 -18.21 -10.85 11.62
C TYR A 15 -18.99 -9.78 10.87
N ASN A 16 -18.31 -8.89 10.16
CA ASN A 16 -18.96 -7.88 9.33
C ASN A 16 -19.35 -8.49 7.98
N PRO A 17 -20.64 -8.53 7.61
CA PRO A 17 -21.07 -9.13 6.34
C PRO A 17 -20.81 -8.26 5.13
N VAL A 18 -20.47 -6.98 5.32
CA VAL A 18 -20.21 -6.05 4.23
C VAL A 18 -18.74 -6.12 3.84
N LEU A 19 -18.46 -6.59 2.62
CA LEU A 19 -17.10 -6.70 2.11
C LEU A 19 -16.58 -5.35 1.63
N ASN A 20 -15.30 -5.11 1.86
CA ASN A 20 -14.61 -3.94 1.33
C ASN A 20 -14.18 -4.17 -0.13
N GLN A 21 -14.47 -3.18 -0.97
CA GLN A 21 -14.15 -3.17 -2.39
C GLN A 21 -13.12 -2.08 -2.70
N GLU A 22 -12.58 -2.06 -3.91
CA GLU A 22 -11.62 -1.03 -4.33
C GLU A 22 -12.09 0.39 -4.02
N LYS A 23 -13.35 0.69 -4.28
CA LYS A 23 -13.94 2.02 -4.05
C LYS A 23 -13.92 2.48 -2.60
N ASP A 24 -13.77 1.53 -1.65
CA ASP A 24 -13.73 1.83 -0.23
C ASP A 24 -12.34 2.24 0.25
N PHE A 25 -11.34 2.12 -0.61
CA PHE A 25 -9.95 2.41 -0.30
C PHE A 25 -9.53 3.79 -0.80
N ARG A 26 -8.79 4.50 0.05
CA ARG A 26 -8.01 5.65 -0.39
C ARG A 26 -6.68 5.13 -0.91
N VAL A 27 -6.36 5.43 -2.16
CA VAL A 27 -5.18 4.89 -2.83
C VAL A 27 -4.22 6.02 -3.17
N LEU A 28 -2.97 5.86 -2.75
CA LEU A 28 -1.87 6.76 -3.07
C LEU A 28 -0.82 6.02 -3.89
N ARG A 29 -0.30 6.68 -4.92
CA ARG A 29 0.66 6.10 -5.87
C ARG A 29 1.83 7.03 -6.08
N GLY A 30 3.01 6.46 -6.25
CA GLY A 30 4.21 7.24 -6.60
C GLY A 30 4.54 8.32 -5.57
N ALA A 31 4.94 9.49 -6.05
CA ALA A 31 5.37 10.59 -5.18
C ALA A 31 4.31 10.98 -4.14
N ALA A 32 3.03 10.94 -4.49
CA ALA A 32 1.94 11.27 -3.58
C ALA A 32 1.93 10.38 -2.32
N LEU A 33 2.37 9.12 -2.46
CA LEU A 33 2.48 8.22 -1.31
C LEU A 33 3.49 8.74 -0.29
N LEU A 34 4.68 9.12 -0.75
CA LEU A 34 5.74 9.62 0.14
C LEU A 34 5.43 11.01 0.72
N GLU A 35 4.59 11.77 0.06
CA GLU A 35 4.16 13.10 0.52
C GLU A 35 3.08 13.02 1.61
N ALA A 36 2.41 11.88 1.75
CA ALA A 36 1.37 11.72 2.76
C ALA A 36 1.94 11.89 4.17
N PRO A 37 1.23 12.60 5.08
CA PRO A 37 1.69 12.77 6.47
C PRO A 37 1.98 11.44 7.16
N TYR A 38 1.28 10.40 6.79
CA TYR A 38 1.43 9.05 7.31
C TYR A 38 2.85 8.50 7.12
N PHE A 39 3.55 8.90 6.06
CA PHE A 39 4.90 8.45 5.74
C PHE A 39 5.98 9.53 5.96
N ALA A 40 5.60 10.67 6.53
CA ALA A 40 6.53 11.80 6.70
C ALA A 40 7.79 11.44 7.49
N PHE A 41 7.67 10.52 8.46
CA PHE A 41 8.79 10.08 9.30
C PHE A 41 9.92 9.42 8.50
N LEU A 42 9.65 8.92 7.30
CA LEU A 42 10.68 8.29 6.46
C LEU A 42 11.79 9.26 6.08
N ARG A 43 11.50 10.57 6.09
CA ARG A 43 12.50 11.61 5.78
C ARG A 43 13.63 11.68 6.80
N ASP A 44 13.42 11.11 7.99
CA ASP A 44 14.41 11.10 9.06
C ASP A 44 15.47 10.01 8.89
N TYR A 45 15.30 9.14 7.89
CA TYR A 45 16.20 8.03 7.64
C TYR A 45 17.01 8.25 6.38
N ASP A 46 18.30 7.87 6.45
CA ASP A 46 19.25 7.94 5.32
C ASP A 46 19.08 6.71 4.42
N ALA A 47 18.06 6.75 3.58
CA ALA A 47 17.78 5.69 2.61
C ALA A 47 17.03 6.27 1.40
N GLU A 48 17.10 5.58 0.27
CA GLU A 48 16.29 5.88 -0.90
C GLU A 48 14.97 5.14 -0.77
N PHE A 49 13.87 5.88 -0.63
CA PHE A 49 12.53 5.31 -0.53
C PHE A 49 11.83 5.35 -1.89
N LEU A 50 11.39 4.20 -2.36
CA LEU A 50 10.81 3.99 -3.67
C LEU A 50 9.30 3.69 -3.53
N PRO A 51 8.43 4.66 -3.86
CA PRO A 51 7.00 4.50 -3.63
C PRO A 51 6.35 3.57 -4.66
N THR A 52 5.53 2.66 -4.17
CA THR A 52 4.70 1.75 -4.98
C THR A 52 3.26 2.24 -4.99
N ILE A 53 2.38 1.52 -4.34
CA ILE A 53 0.97 1.84 -4.11
C ILE A 53 0.66 1.63 -2.63
N HIS A 54 -0.11 2.52 -2.04
CA HIS A 54 -0.65 2.35 -0.69
C HIS A 54 -2.16 2.46 -0.74
N ALA A 55 -2.85 1.37 -0.48
CA ALA A 55 -4.30 1.29 -0.45
C ALA A 55 -4.76 1.14 1.00
N ARG A 56 -5.48 2.13 1.52
CA ARG A 56 -5.93 2.15 2.91
C ARG A 56 -7.43 2.35 2.98
N ALA A 57 -8.09 1.53 3.79
CA ALA A 57 -9.50 1.69 4.13
C ALA A 57 -9.69 1.82 5.64
N ILE A 58 -10.82 2.39 6.05
CA ILE A 58 -11.24 2.36 7.45
C ILE A 58 -11.59 0.92 7.83
N ALA A 59 -11.59 0.64 9.14
CA ALA A 59 -11.97 -0.67 9.64
C ALA A 59 -13.36 -1.10 9.14
N GLY A 60 -13.48 -2.35 8.72
CA GLY A 60 -14.71 -2.87 8.14
C GLY A 60 -14.69 -4.39 8.00
N GLY A 61 -15.36 -4.90 6.98
CA GLY A 61 -15.37 -6.32 6.66
C GLY A 61 -14.15 -6.76 5.86
N PRO A 62 -14.06 -8.05 5.53
CA PRO A 62 -12.99 -8.57 4.69
C PRO A 62 -12.94 -7.90 3.31
N VAL A 63 -11.77 -7.88 2.73
CA VAL A 63 -11.56 -7.35 1.37
C VAL A 63 -12.00 -8.39 0.34
N THR A 64 -12.68 -7.98 -0.71
CA THR A 64 -13.05 -8.90 -1.79
C THR A 64 -11.79 -9.43 -2.48
N ARG A 65 -11.87 -10.66 -3.01
CA ARG A 65 -10.77 -11.25 -3.78
C ARG A 65 -10.37 -10.36 -4.96
N ALA A 66 -11.35 -9.85 -5.69
CA ALA A 66 -11.11 -9.00 -6.87
C ALA A 66 -10.32 -7.75 -6.50
N SER A 67 -10.67 -7.08 -5.40
CA SER A 67 -9.98 -5.89 -4.91
C SER A 67 -8.56 -6.21 -4.46
N TYR A 68 -8.40 -7.29 -3.70
CA TYR A 68 -7.07 -7.74 -3.26
C TYR A 68 -6.16 -8.06 -4.46
N GLU A 69 -6.67 -8.80 -5.44
CA GLU A 69 -5.89 -9.17 -6.63
C GLU A 69 -5.51 -7.94 -7.46
N ALA A 70 -6.40 -6.95 -7.56
CA ALA A 70 -6.12 -5.71 -8.28
C ALA A 70 -4.99 -4.92 -7.59
N PHE A 71 -5.07 -4.73 -6.27
CA PHE A 71 -4.03 -4.01 -5.52
C PHE A 71 -2.70 -4.77 -5.51
N LYS A 72 -2.75 -6.08 -5.31
CA LYS A 72 -1.55 -6.93 -5.35
C LYS A 72 -0.88 -6.86 -6.72
N GLY A 73 -1.67 -6.97 -7.79
CA GLY A 73 -1.15 -6.90 -9.14
C GLY A 73 -0.44 -5.57 -9.42
N GLU A 74 -1.05 -4.46 -9.07
CA GLU A 74 -0.44 -3.15 -9.26
C GLU A 74 0.82 -2.98 -8.40
N PHE A 75 0.77 -3.44 -7.15
CA PHE A 75 1.94 -3.42 -6.25
C PHE A 75 3.13 -4.15 -6.86
N LEU A 76 2.91 -5.36 -7.34
CA LEU A 76 3.98 -6.18 -7.95
C LEU A 76 4.49 -5.56 -9.25
N GLU A 77 3.62 -5.00 -10.07
CA GLU A 77 4.02 -4.32 -11.31
C GLU A 77 4.91 -3.10 -11.05
N ARG A 78 4.60 -2.34 -10.00
CA ARG A 78 5.41 -1.20 -9.62
C ARG A 78 6.72 -1.60 -8.96
N LEU A 79 6.71 -2.74 -8.24
CA LEU A 79 7.88 -3.25 -7.52
C LEU A 79 8.96 -3.81 -8.45
N LYS A 80 8.56 -4.57 -9.47
CA LYS A 80 9.48 -5.28 -10.36
C LYS A 80 10.60 -4.40 -10.94
N PRO A 81 10.32 -3.23 -11.53
CA PRO A 81 11.39 -2.39 -12.09
C PRO A 81 12.29 -1.74 -11.02
N MET A 82 11.93 -1.82 -9.75
CA MET A 82 12.74 -1.26 -8.66
C MET A 82 13.84 -2.19 -8.21
N LEU A 83 13.77 -3.47 -8.57
CA LEU A 83 14.77 -4.47 -8.15
C LEU A 83 16.16 -4.16 -8.74
N PRO A 84 17.24 -4.43 -8.01
CA PRO A 84 17.29 -5.00 -6.66
C PRO A 84 16.96 -4.01 -5.56
N LEU A 85 16.38 -4.53 -4.47
CA LEU A 85 16.00 -3.77 -3.28
C LEU A 85 16.69 -4.34 -2.04
N ASP A 86 16.94 -3.47 -1.05
CA ASP A 86 17.45 -3.88 0.25
C ASP A 86 16.32 -4.22 1.22
N GLY A 87 15.13 -3.68 0.98
CA GLY A 87 14.00 -3.94 1.83
C GLY A 87 12.67 -3.45 1.28
N LEU A 88 11.62 -3.77 2.03
CA LEU A 88 10.25 -3.33 1.77
C LEU A 88 9.63 -2.87 3.09
N TYR A 89 9.02 -1.68 3.07
CA TYR A 89 8.27 -1.10 4.18
C TYR A 89 6.80 -0.96 3.81
#